data_87f88578434aec1d6ab99a452b5fadbb
#
_entry.id   87f88578434aec1d6ab99a452b5fadbb
#
_cell.length_a   1.000
_cell.length_b   1.000
_cell.length_c   1.000
_cell.angle_alpha   90.00
_cell.angle_beta   90.00
_cell.angle_gamma   90.00
#
_symmetry.space_group_name_H-M   'P 1'
#
loop_
_entity.id
_entity.type
_entity.pdbx_description
1 polymer ?
#
loop_
_entity_poly.entity_id
_entity_poly.type
_entity_poly.pdbx_seq_one_letter_code
_entity_poly.pdbx_strand_id
1 'polypeptide(L)'
;MEPHIKANSPPANEVRTTGTPRRPFLVALAVTALLAAVEFTPSQALDTPPLSAVIAAGVPAAPPEVHAVALNGPVDSARLEHEILSRYDYRPLARLLGRRNRDPGTAARIARAIVKESNRLEVAPSLLTGVLLTENARLELGSVSSQGAIGLMQVMHFHAGEFDCESDDLRDVEANICHGARVLGRYLKRTGNVNRALLRYNGCVSGANTPNCHRYPAKVIRAAGQVRRDLLAFTADVR
;
A
#
# COMPACT_ATOMS: atom_id res chain seq x y z
N MET A 1 33.91 -56.95 -12.30
CA MET A 1 34.92 -56.33 -11.41
C MET A 1 34.39 -54.95 -11.11
N GLU A 2 33.59 -54.81 -10.07
CA GLU A 2 33.14 -53.49 -9.55
C GLU A 2 34.02 -53.11 -8.37
N PRO A 3 34.42 -51.84 -8.23
CA PRO A 3 34.96 -51.40 -6.97
C PRO A 3 33.87 -50.61 -6.18
N HIS A 4 33.56 -51.14 -5.00
CA HIS A 4 32.79 -50.50 -3.94
C HIS A 4 33.44 -49.19 -3.50
N ILE A 5 32.71 -48.10 -3.56
CA ILE A 5 33.08 -46.83 -2.91
C ILE A 5 32.30 -46.75 -1.61
N LYS A 6 33.06 -46.81 -0.49
CA LYS A 6 32.54 -46.62 0.88
C LYS A 6 32.11 -45.18 1.11
N ALA A 7 30.87 -44.99 1.56
CA ALA A 7 30.38 -43.73 2.11
C ALA A 7 31.04 -43.45 3.47
N ASN A 8 31.73 -42.33 3.59
CA ASN A 8 32.23 -41.79 4.86
C ASN A 8 31.18 -40.77 5.39
N SER A 9 30.56 -41.16 6.50
CA SER A 9 29.71 -40.22 7.28
C SER A 9 30.60 -39.46 8.26
N PRO A 10 30.42 -38.12 8.41
CA PRO A 10 31.10 -37.35 9.43
C PRO A 10 30.42 -37.52 10.80
N PRO A 11 31.15 -37.35 11.91
CA PRO A 11 30.64 -37.57 13.28
C PRO A 11 29.73 -36.45 13.76
N ALA A 12 28.73 -36.82 14.55
CA ALA A 12 27.83 -35.94 15.23
C ALA A 12 28.56 -35.04 16.25
N ASN A 13 28.44 -33.73 16.11
CA ASN A 13 28.90 -32.76 17.09
C ASN A 13 27.84 -32.61 18.19
N GLU A 14 28.18 -33.09 19.38
CA GLU A 14 27.46 -32.84 20.63
C GLU A 14 27.55 -31.35 20.98
N VAL A 15 26.41 -30.64 20.95
CA VAL A 15 26.28 -29.27 21.46
C VAL A 15 25.98 -29.38 22.95
N ARG A 16 26.97 -29.09 23.78
CA ARG A 16 26.80 -28.90 25.25
C ARG A 16 25.98 -27.60 25.47
N THR A 17 24.78 -27.76 25.97
CA THR A 17 23.97 -26.68 26.49
C THR A 17 24.38 -26.37 27.93
N THR A 18 25.13 -25.29 28.16
CA THR A 18 25.34 -24.72 29.49
C THR A 18 24.18 -23.80 29.82
N GLY A 19 23.25 -24.28 30.64
CA GLY A 19 22.13 -23.51 31.13
C GLY A 19 22.61 -22.54 32.22
N THR A 20 22.42 -21.24 32.01
CA THR A 20 22.44 -20.21 33.02
C THR A 20 21.04 -20.02 33.62
N PRO A 21 20.85 -20.03 34.94
CA PRO A 21 19.52 -19.83 35.52
C PRO A 21 19.10 -18.37 35.45
N ARG A 22 17.98 -18.10 34.77
CA ARG A 22 17.30 -16.83 34.76
C ARG A 22 16.66 -16.60 36.16
N ARG A 23 17.09 -15.57 36.87
CA ARG A 23 16.43 -15.05 38.06
C ARG A 23 15.12 -14.35 37.64
N PRO A 24 13.99 -14.59 38.35
CA PRO A 24 12.77 -13.82 38.11
C PRO A 24 12.91 -12.44 38.77
N PHE A 25 12.83 -11.39 37.94
CA PHE A 25 12.61 -10.03 38.46
C PHE A 25 11.13 -9.89 38.84
N LEU A 26 10.85 -9.87 40.12
CA LEU A 26 9.57 -9.43 40.67
C LEU A 26 9.52 -7.89 40.58
N VAL A 27 8.78 -7.39 39.59
CA VAL A 27 8.39 -5.98 39.53
C VAL A 27 7.10 -5.84 40.35
N ALA A 28 7.19 -5.30 41.54
CA ALA A 28 6.05 -4.91 42.36
C ALA A 28 5.43 -3.66 41.73
N LEU A 29 4.25 -3.79 41.11
CA LEU A 29 3.41 -2.67 40.65
C LEU A 29 2.63 -2.15 41.84
N ALA A 30 3.05 -1.01 42.39
CA ALA A 30 2.23 -0.21 43.28
C ALA A 30 1.16 0.53 42.47
N VAL A 31 -0.07 0.05 42.51
CA VAL A 31 -1.23 0.74 41.99
C VAL A 31 -1.73 1.73 43.02
N THR A 32 -1.37 2.97 42.89
CA THR A 32 -2.00 4.09 43.63
C THR A 32 -3.30 4.45 42.91
N ALA A 33 -4.42 4.04 43.47
CA ALA A 33 -5.76 4.46 43.04
C ALA A 33 -5.95 5.94 43.39
N LEU A 34 -5.96 6.81 42.39
CA LEU A 34 -6.39 8.20 42.50
C LEU A 34 -7.90 8.23 42.22
N LEU A 35 -8.72 8.25 43.28
CA LEU A 35 -10.15 8.52 43.22
C LEU A 35 -10.35 10.01 42.90
N ALA A 36 -10.57 10.36 41.62
CA ALA A 36 -11.08 11.67 41.23
C ALA A 36 -12.59 11.66 41.46
N ALA A 37 -13.07 12.41 42.43
CA ALA A 37 -14.47 12.71 42.63
C ALA A 37 -14.97 13.51 41.40
N VAL A 38 -15.84 12.90 40.62
CA VAL A 38 -16.58 13.59 39.54
C VAL A 38 -17.74 14.28 40.23
N GLU A 39 -17.63 15.59 40.42
CA GLU A 39 -18.77 16.41 40.87
C GLU A 39 -19.80 16.47 39.74
N PHE A 40 -20.97 15.91 40.05
CA PHE A 40 -22.11 15.89 39.18
C PHE A 40 -22.76 17.29 39.20
N THR A 41 -22.48 18.12 38.17
CA THR A 41 -23.21 19.36 37.97
C THR A 41 -24.59 19.05 37.39
N PRO A 42 -25.68 19.65 37.95
CA PRO A 42 -27.03 19.38 37.41
C PRO A 42 -27.15 19.95 36.01
N SER A 43 -27.70 19.08 35.14
CA SER A 43 -28.07 19.37 33.76
C SER A 43 -28.86 20.66 33.64
N GLN A 44 -28.30 21.64 32.94
CA GLN A 44 -29.09 22.80 32.49
C GLN A 44 -30.13 22.27 31.49
N ALA A 45 -31.40 22.56 31.80
CA ALA A 45 -32.50 22.29 30.89
C ALA A 45 -32.24 23.03 29.57
N LEU A 46 -32.29 22.26 28.48
CA LEU A 46 -32.26 22.78 27.13
C LEU A 46 -33.57 23.58 26.92
N ASP A 47 -33.49 24.91 27.01
CA ASP A 47 -34.56 25.80 26.55
C ASP A 47 -34.69 25.62 25.03
N THR A 48 -35.66 24.82 24.62
CA THR A 48 -36.08 24.72 23.22
C THR A 48 -36.83 25.98 22.87
N PRO A 49 -36.39 26.81 21.92
CA PRO A 49 -37.14 27.99 21.49
C PRO A 49 -38.48 27.58 20.87
N PRO A 50 -39.55 28.35 21.05
CA PRO A 50 -40.86 28.04 20.51
C PRO A 50 -40.82 27.96 18.97
N LEU A 51 -41.57 27.02 18.39
CA LEU A 51 -41.63 26.73 16.95
C LEU A 51 -41.87 27.96 16.04
N SER A 52 -42.44 29.03 16.59
CA SER A 52 -42.68 30.30 15.88
C SER A 52 -41.41 31.11 15.59
N ALA A 53 -40.28 30.83 16.25
CA ALA A 53 -39.03 31.52 16.01
C ALA A 53 -38.22 30.95 14.83
N VAL A 54 -38.58 29.72 14.37
CA VAL A 54 -37.85 29.02 13.29
C VAL A 54 -38.28 29.50 11.89
N ILE A 55 -39.44 30.17 11.76
CA ILE A 55 -39.97 30.59 10.46
C ILE A 55 -39.41 31.95 10.01
N ALA A 56 -38.74 32.70 10.92
CA ALA A 56 -38.14 34.01 10.60
C ALA A 56 -36.65 33.93 10.17
N ALA A 57 -36.02 32.76 10.24
CA ALA A 57 -34.70 32.58 9.68
C ALA A 57 -34.83 32.44 8.16
N GLY A 58 -34.41 33.48 7.46
CA GLY A 58 -34.50 33.59 6.01
C GLY A 58 -33.95 32.37 5.30
N VAL A 59 -34.56 32.08 4.14
CA VAL A 59 -34.10 31.05 3.16
C VAL A 59 -32.58 31.11 3.11
N PRO A 60 -31.86 29.98 3.33
CA PRO A 60 -30.42 29.98 3.22
C PRO A 60 -30.05 30.49 1.83
N ALA A 61 -29.16 31.50 1.80
CA ALA A 61 -28.60 32.01 0.57
C ALA A 61 -28.15 30.83 -0.30
N ALA A 62 -28.36 30.94 -1.60
CA ALA A 62 -27.94 29.97 -2.58
C ALA A 62 -26.52 29.45 -2.23
N PRO A 63 -26.24 28.14 -2.40
CA PRO A 63 -24.90 27.58 -2.12
C PRO A 63 -23.89 28.49 -2.82
N PRO A 64 -22.73 28.75 -2.20
CA PRO A 64 -21.72 29.60 -2.82
C PRO A 64 -21.45 29.07 -4.21
N GLU A 65 -21.58 29.94 -5.21
CA GLU A 65 -21.21 29.62 -6.58
C GLU A 65 -19.83 29.02 -6.52
N VAL A 66 -19.73 27.77 -7.00
CA VAL A 66 -18.44 27.12 -7.20
C VAL A 66 -17.75 27.98 -8.22
N HIS A 67 -16.93 28.93 -7.78
CA HIS A 67 -16.08 29.68 -8.67
C HIS A 67 -15.28 28.64 -9.43
N ALA A 68 -15.59 28.51 -10.72
CA ALA A 68 -14.74 27.77 -11.64
C ALA A 68 -13.36 28.40 -11.54
N VAL A 69 -12.48 27.80 -10.76
CA VAL A 69 -11.07 28.20 -10.68
C VAL A 69 -10.54 28.03 -12.08
N ALA A 70 -10.32 29.13 -12.75
CA ALA A 70 -9.72 29.15 -14.08
C ALA A 70 -8.36 28.48 -13.97
N LEU A 71 -8.26 27.24 -14.47
CA LEU A 71 -7.05 26.43 -14.51
C LEU A 71 -6.09 26.98 -15.57
N ASN A 72 -5.54 28.17 -15.35
CA ASN A 72 -4.59 28.84 -16.24
C ASN A 72 -3.11 28.56 -15.88
N GLY A 73 -2.85 27.58 -15.02
CA GLY A 73 -1.52 27.10 -14.71
C GLY A 73 -1.26 25.69 -15.26
N PRO A 74 0.00 25.23 -15.33
CA PRO A 74 0.28 23.84 -15.65
C PRO A 74 -0.45 22.98 -14.62
N VAL A 75 -1.43 22.20 -15.11
CA VAL A 75 -2.23 21.32 -14.26
C VAL A 75 -1.25 20.35 -13.60
N ASP A 76 -1.14 20.43 -12.27
CA ASP A 76 -0.40 19.45 -11.51
C ASP A 76 -1.12 18.12 -11.64
N SER A 77 -0.67 17.34 -12.60
CA SER A 77 -1.29 16.07 -12.96
C SER A 77 -1.31 15.07 -11.79
N ALA A 78 -0.40 15.22 -10.83
CA ALA A 78 -0.38 14.37 -9.64
C ALA A 78 -1.51 14.77 -8.67
N ARG A 79 -1.76 16.08 -8.53
CA ARG A 79 -2.88 16.60 -7.72
C ARG A 79 -4.22 16.20 -8.33
N LEU A 80 -4.35 16.32 -9.66
CA LEU A 80 -5.57 15.95 -10.36
C LEU A 80 -5.82 14.43 -10.30
N GLU A 81 -4.78 13.61 -10.42
CA GLU A 81 -4.88 12.16 -10.21
C GLU A 81 -5.32 11.82 -8.78
N HIS A 82 -4.77 12.51 -7.79
CA HIS A 82 -5.17 12.35 -6.39
C HIS A 82 -6.62 12.78 -6.17
N GLU A 83 -7.08 13.82 -6.85
CA GLU A 83 -8.46 14.29 -6.77
C GLU A 83 -9.44 13.33 -7.46
N ILE A 84 -9.07 12.76 -8.63
CA ILE A 84 -9.86 11.77 -9.36
C ILE A 84 -9.98 10.46 -8.58
N LEU A 85 -8.88 10.00 -8.00
CA LEU A 85 -8.81 8.85 -7.11
C LEU A 85 -8.97 9.30 -5.66
N SER A 86 -9.85 10.30 -5.41
CA SER A 86 -10.13 10.80 -4.07
C SER A 86 -10.16 9.62 -3.10
N ARG A 87 -9.64 9.82 -1.94
CA ARG A 87 -9.16 8.83 -0.92
C ARG A 87 -9.77 7.42 -0.91
N TYR A 88 -10.87 7.18 -1.66
CA TYR A 88 -11.58 5.90 -1.67
C TYR A 88 -12.21 5.51 -3.01
N ASP A 89 -12.12 6.33 -4.08
CA ASP A 89 -12.70 5.94 -5.36
C ASP A 89 -11.74 5.10 -6.21
N TYR A 90 -11.81 3.80 -6.03
CA TYR A 90 -11.05 2.82 -6.80
C TYR A 90 -11.67 2.48 -8.17
N ARG A 91 -12.92 2.89 -8.45
CA ARG A 91 -13.70 2.46 -9.62
C ARG A 91 -13.05 2.80 -10.98
N PRO A 92 -12.49 3.99 -11.20
CA PRO A 92 -11.78 4.28 -12.45
C PRO A 92 -10.60 3.33 -12.67
N LEU A 93 -9.82 3.07 -11.61
CA LEU A 93 -8.69 2.15 -11.66
C LEU A 93 -9.17 0.70 -11.89
N ALA A 94 -10.26 0.27 -11.26
CA ALA A 94 -10.84 -1.05 -11.47
C ALA A 94 -11.28 -1.27 -12.94
N ARG A 95 -11.90 -0.26 -13.56
CA ARG A 95 -12.25 -0.30 -15.00
C ARG A 95 -11.02 -0.46 -15.89
N LEU A 96 -9.94 0.27 -15.57
CA LEU A 96 -8.69 0.18 -16.30
C LEU A 96 -8.07 -1.22 -16.20
N LEU A 97 -7.99 -1.75 -14.99
CA LEU A 97 -7.42 -3.07 -14.72
C LEU A 97 -8.31 -4.21 -15.25
N GLY A 98 -9.63 -4.03 -15.27
CA GLY A 98 -10.59 -4.98 -15.84
C GLY A 98 -10.41 -5.23 -17.34
N ARG A 99 -9.74 -4.33 -18.07
CA ARG A 99 -9.35 -4.59 -19.46
C ARG A 99 -8.23 -5.62 -19.60
N ARG A 100 -7.51 -5.91 -18.50
CA ARG A 100 -6.37 -6.84 -18.46
C ARG A 100 -6.70 -8.15 -17.77
N ASN A 101 -7.62 -8.13 -16.82
CA ASN A 101 -8.09 -9.30 -16.08
C ASN A 101 -9.56 -9.57 -16.45
N ARG A 102 -9.87 -10.83 -16.82
CA ARG A 102 -11.23 -11.23 -17.20
C ARG A 102 -12.20 -11.31 -16.01
N ASP A 103 -11.67 -11.33 -14.78
CA ASP A 103 -12.48 -11.29 -13.57
C ASP A 103 -12.59 -9.86 -13.02
N PRO A 104 -13.77 -9.21 -13.16
CA PRO A 104 -13.98 -7.86 -12.64
C PRO A 104 -13.85 -7.77 -11.12
N GLY A 105 -14.15 -8.85 -10.41
CA GLY A 105 -14.01 -8.92 -8.95
C GLY A 105 -12.55 -8.77 -8.53
N THR A 106 -11.66 -9.51 -9.16
CA THR A 106 -10.22 -9.40 -8.93
C THR A 106 -9.69 -8.02 -9.31
N ALA A 107 -10.10 -7.45 -10.43
CA ALA A 107 -9.70 -6.10 -10.82
C ALA A 107 -10.12 -5.04 -9.78
N ALA A 108 -11.32 -5.18 -9.22
CA ALA A 108 -11.81 -4.29 -8.16
C ALA A 108 -11.04 -4.46 -6.84
N ARG A 109 -10.68 -5.69 -6.46
CA ARG A 109 -9.83 -5.97 -5.28
C ARG A 109 -8.46 -5.32 -5.44
N ILE A 110 -7.80 -5.53 -6.58
CA ILE A 110 -6.50 -4.93 -6.91
C ILE A 110 -6.58 -3.40 -6.82
N ALA A 111 -7.60 -2.79 -7.45
CA ALA A 111 -7.75 -1.35 -7.45
C ALA A 111 -7.93 -0.78 -6.04
N ARG A 112 -8.76 -1.40 -5.19
CA ARG A 112 -8.95 -1.00 -3.79
C ARG A 112 -7.66 -1.08 -2.99
N ALA A 113 -6.93 -2.19 -3.12
CA ALA A 113 -5.67 -2.39 -2.43
C ALA A 113 -4.61 -1.35 -2.85
N ILE A 114 -4.50 -1.08 -4.16
CA ILE A 114 -3.60 -0.03 -4.69
C ILE A 114 -3.96 1.34 -4.11
N VAL A 115 -5.23 1.75 -4.14
CA VAL A 115 -5.66 3.05 -3.60
C VAL A 115 -5.39 3.14 -2.09
N LYS A 116 -5.71 2.08 -1.33
CA LYS A 116 -5.43 1.99 0.11
C LYS A 116 -3.94 2.23 0.41
N GLU A 117 -3.06 1.47 -0.25
CA GLU A 117 -1.62 1.57 0.02
C GLU A 117 -0.99 2.84 -0.56
N SER A 118 -1.50 3.37 -1.66
CA SER A 118 -1.06 4.66 -2.21
C SER A 118 -1.33 5.81 -1.26
N ASN A 119 -2.53 5.86 -0.68
CA ASN A 119 -2.90 6.86 0.32
C ASN A 119 -2.03 6.73 1.59
N ARG A 120 -1.74 5.50 2.01
CA ARG A 120 -0.90 5.25 3.17
C ARG A 120 0.56 5.67 2.97
N LEU A 121 1.08 5.50 1.77
CA LEU A 121 2.46 5.84 1.41
C LEU A 121 2.62 7.25 0.87
N GLU A 122 1.52 7.99 0.70
CA GLU A 122 1.48 9.31 0.09
C GLU A 122 2.12 9.33 -1.31
N VAL A 123 1.89 8.26 -2.08
CA VAL A 123 2.36 8.14 -3.46
C VAL A 123 1.18 8.10 -4.44
N ALA A 124 1.42 8.50 -5.68
CA ALA A 124 0.40 8.44 -6.72
C ALA A 124 -0.02 6.97 -6.97
N PRO A 125 -1.32 6.65 -7.02
CA PRO A 125 -1.82 5.32 -7.38
C PRO A 125 -1.29 4.82 -8.72
N SER A 126 -1.06 5.71 -9.68
CA SER A 126 -0.42 5.37 -10.96
C SER A 126 0.99 4.82 -10.79
N LEU A 127 1.76 5.27 -9.79
CA LEU A 127 3.09 4.74 -9.52
C LEU A 127 3.02 3.28 -9.07
N LEU A 128 2.19 2.96 -8.07
CA LEU A 128 2.03 1.56 -7.61
C LEU A 128 1.45 0.68 -8.72
N THR A 129 0.48 1.18 -9.48
CA THR A 129 -0.06 0.47 -10.66
C THR A 129 1.00 0.27 -11.72
N GLY A 130 1.88 1.24 -11.93
CA GLY A 130 3.01 1.14 -12.84
C GLY A 130 3.99 0.03 -12.46
N VAL A 131 4.30 -0.10 -11.17
CA VAL A 131 5.09 -1.23 -10.64
C VAL A 131 4.36 -2.54 -10.91
N LEU A 132 3.11 -2.67 -10.45
CA LEU A 132 2.29 -3.87 -10.63
C LEU A 132 2.23 -4.31 -12.10
N LEU A 133 1.97 -3.41 -13.04
CA LEU A 133 1.89 -3.73 -14.47
C LEU A 133 3.25 -4.02 -15.10
N THR A 134 4.34 -3.55 -14.52
CA THR A 134 5.70 -3.87 -14.97
C THR A 134 6.11 -5.27 -14.50
N GLU A 135 5.71 -5.65 -13.29
CA GLU A 135 5.97 -6.96 -12.70
C GLU A 135 5.04 -8.05 -13.28
N ASN A 136 3.77 -7.73 -13.42
CA ASN A 136 2.75 -8.70 -13.79
C ASN A 136 1.68 -8.06 -14.68
N ALA A 137 1.98 -7.92 -15.97
CA ALA A 137 1.09 -7.27 -16.94
C ALA A 137 -0.26 -7.99 -17.12
N ARG A 138 -0.33 -9.30 -16.81
CA ARG A 138 -1.53 -10.13 -16.95
C ARG A 138 -2.36 -10.23 -15.67
N LEU A 139 -1.84 -9.70 -14.55
CA LEU A 139 -2.48 -9.75 -13.24
C LEU A 139 -2.75 -11.19 -12.74
N GLU A 140 -1.79 -12.08 -12.93
CA GLU A 140 -1.84 -13.47 -12.51
C GLU A 140 -1.44 -13.59 -11.04
N LEU A 141 -2.40 -13.93 -10.16
CA LEU A 141 -2.20 -13.97 -8.70
C LEU A 141 -1.14 -14.97 -8.26
N GLY A 142 -1.10 -16.13 -8.92
CA GLY A 142 -0.20 -17.23 -8.57
C GLY A 142 1.15 -17.20 -9.29
N SER A 143 1.50 -16.14 -10.03
CA SER A 143 2.75 -16.07 -10.77
C SER A 143 3.97 -16.16 -9.84
N VAL A 144 4.97 -16.96 -10.24
CA VAL A 144 6.24 -17.08 -9.51
C VAL A 144 7.37 -16.92 -10.50
N SER A 145 8.30 -16.04 -10.22
CA SER A 145 9.50 -15.85 -11.05
C SER A 145 10.54 -16.94 -10.79
N SER A 146 11.53 -17.06 -11.68
CA SER A 146 12.67 -17.94 -11.49
C SER A 146 13.52 -17.62 -10.25
N GLN A 147 13.39 -16.42 -9.73
CA GLN A 147 14.08 -15.96 -8.51
C GLN A 147 13.21 -16.10 -7.26
N GLY A 148 12.00 -16.68 -7.37
CA GLY A 148 11.09 -16.89 -6.25
C GLY A 148 10.25 -15.68 -5.85
N ALA A 149 10.18 -14.65 -6.70
CA ALA A 149 9.25 -13.53 -6.48
C ALA A 149 7.82 -13.98 -6.81
N ILE A 150 6.83 -13.55 -6.02
CA ILE A 150 5.47 -14.08 -6.01
C ILE A 150 4.45 -12.98 -6.30
N GLY A 151 3.46 -13.31 -7.12
CA GLY A 151 2.19 -12.62 -7.27
C GLY A 151 2.24 -11.33 -8.09
N LEU A 152 1.29 -10.44 -7.79
CA LEU A 152 1.00 -9.24 -8.57
C LEU A 152 2.15 -8.23 -8.62
N MET A 153 2.80 -8.00 -7.50
CA MET A 153 3.92 -7.07 -7.37
C MET A 153 5.28 -7.79 -7.29
N GLN A 154 5.31 -9.09 -7.59
CA GLN A 154 6.52 -9.91 -7.56
C GLN A 154 7.33 -9.71 -6.27
N VAL A 155 6.66 -9.96 -5.14
CA VAL A 155 7.26 -9.81 -3.82
C VAL A 155 8.11 -11.03 -3.49
N MET A 156 9.34 -10.83 -3.04
CA MET A 156 10.21 -11.91 -2.59
C MET A 156 9.65 -12.53 -1.29
N HIS A 157 9.69 -13.85 -1.18
CA HIS A 157 9.09 -14.59 -0.06
C HIS A 157 9.58 -14.16 1.32
N PHE A 158 10.83 -13.70 1.44
CA PHE A 158 11.38 -13.25 2.72
C PHE A 158 10.79 -11.90 3.19
N HIS A 159 9.99 -11.23 2.36
CA HIS A 159 9.23 -10.05 2.78
C HIS A 159 7.84 -10.38 3.36
N ALA A 160 7.40 -11.64 3.24
CA ALA A 160 6.21 -12.09 3.95
C ALA A 160 6.44 -12.00 5.47
N GLY A 161 5.49 -11.40 6.20
CA GLY A 161 5.61 -11.19 7.64
C GLY A 161 6.50 -10.03 8.09
N GLU A 162 7.20 -9.33 7.18
CA GLU A 162 8.00 -8.15 7.56
C GLU A 162 7.17 -6.90 7.86
N PHE A 163 5.93 -6.86 7.41
CA PHE A 163 5.08 -5.68 7.50
C PHE A 163 3.75 -6.04 8.16
N ASP A 164 3.12 -5.03 8.74
CA ASP A 164 1.77 -5.11 9.29
C ASP A 164 0.74 -5.14 8.15
N CYS A 165 0.68 -6.27 7.44
CA CYS A 165 -0.31 -6.62 6.44
C CYS A 165 -1.29 -7.64 7.01
N GLU A 166 -2.54 -7.65 6.50
CA GLU A 166 -3.61 -8.51 7.03
C GLU A 166 -3.30 -10.02 6.87
N SER A 167 -2.42 -10.38 5.95
CA SER A 167 -2.00 -11.75 5.66
C SER A 167 -0.58 -11.76 5.12
N ASP A 168 0.13 -12.88 5.30
CA ASP A 168 1.45 -13.15 4.75
C ASP A 168 1.39 -14.02 3.49
N ASP A 169 0.18 -14.42 3.06
CA ASP A 169 0.03 -15.16 1.80
C ASP A 169 0.20 -14.22 0.60
N LEU A 170 1.39 -14.28 -0.01
CA LEU A 170 1.72 -13.48 -1.19
C LEU A 170 0.94 -13.87 -2.46
N ARG A 171 0.07 -14.88 -2.42
CA ARG A 171 -0.87 -15.19 -3.50
C ARG A 171 -2.21 -14.48 -3.32
N ASP A 172 -2.48 -13.97 -2.12
CA ASP A 172 -3.63 -13.11 -1.88
C ASP A 172 -3.41 -11.71 -2.45
N VAL A 173 -4.48 -11.11 -3.00
CA VAL A 173 -4.43 -9.82 -3.68
C VAL A 173 -3.98 -8.71 -2.75
N GLU A 174 -4.68 -8.59 -1.62
CA GLU A 174 -4.48 -7.50 -0.66
C GLU A 174 -3.12 -7.63 0.04
N ALA A 175 -2.76 -8.86 0.44
CA ALA A 175 -1.47 -9.14 1.06
C ALA A 175 -0.31 -8.83 0.11
N ASN A 176 -0.37 -9.30 -1.13
CA ASN A 176 0.70 -9.07 -2.11
C ASN A 176 0.92 -7.58 -2.37
N ILE A 177 -0.16 -6.83 -2.58
CA ILE A 177 -0.09 -5.39 -2.83
C ILE A 177 0.40 -4.65 -1.58
N CYS A 178 -0.06 -5.04 -0.38
CA CYS A 178 0.42 -4.48 0.87
C CYS A 178 1.94 -4.66 1.02
N HIS A 179 2.43 -5.90 0.96
CA HIS A 179 3.85 -6.18 1.11
C HIS A 179 4.69 -5.48 0.04
N GLY A 180 4.29 -5.56 -1.24
CA GLY A 180 5.00 -4.90 -2.34
C GLY A 180 5.04 -3.38 -2.20
N ALA A 181 3.93 -2.76 -1.83
CA ALA A 181 3.87 -1.32 -1.59
C ALA A 181 4.76 -0.90 -0.41
N ARG A 182 4.79 -1.70 0.68
CA ARG A 182 5.64 -1.41 1.85
C ARG A 182 7.14 -1.56 1.53
N VAL A 183 7.52 -2.55 0.73
CA VAL A 183 8.90 -2.68 0.22
C VAL A 183 9.28 -1.44 -0.57
N LEU A 184 8.44 -1.00 -1.50
CA LEU A 184 8.69 0.22 -2.27
C LEU A 184 8.75 1.45 -1.37
N GLY A 185 7.81 1.61 -0.45
CA GLY A 185 7.76 2.71 0.52
C GLY A 185 9.01 2.80 1.38
N ARG A 186 9.52 1.65 1.84
CA ARG A 186 10.82 1.57 2.56
C ARG A 186 11.95 2.14 1.71
N TYR A 187 12.02 1.79 0.42
CA TYR A 187 13.05 2.30 -0.47
C TYR A 187 12.86 3.78 -0.80
N LEU A 188 11.62 4.24 -0.98
CA LEU A 188 11.32 5.67 -1.17
C LEU A 188 11.79 6.49 0.02
N LYS A 189 11.46 6.06 1.24
CA LYS A 189 11.89 6.72 2.48
C LYS A 189 13.43 6.75 2.62
N ARG A 190 14.11 5.66 2.27
CA ARG A 190 15.58 5.55 2.39
C ARG A 190 16.34 6.36 1.35
N THR A 191 15.79 6.52 0.16
CA THR A 191 16.53 7.13 -0.97
C THR A 191 16.11 8.57 -1.27
N GLY A 192 14.92 8.99 -0.82
CA GLY A 192 14.31 10.27 -1.18
C GLY A 192 14.10 10.46 -2.69
N ASN A 193 14.22 9.40 -3.49
CA ASN A 193 14.21 9.49 -4.94
C ASN A 193 13.55 8.27 -5.58
N VAL A 194 12.53 8.49 -6.40
CA VAL A 194 11.72 7.43 -7.04
C VAL A 194 12.58 6.51 -7.90
N ASN A 195 13.47 7.05 -8.73
CA ASN A 195 14.30 6.22 -9.60
C ASN A 195 15.21 5.30 -8.78
N ARG A 196 15.83 5.81 -7.73
CA ARG A 196 16.69 5.01 -6.84
C ARG A 196 15.90 3.97 -6.07
N ALA A 197 14.70 4.31 -5.63
CA ALA A 197 13.80 3.36 -4.97
C ALA A 197 13.40 2.22 -5.90
N LEU A 198 13.03 2.53 -7.14
CA LEU A 198 12.68 1.55 -8.16
C LEU A 198 13.86 0.65 -8.54
N LEU A 199 15.06 1.20 -8.65
CA LEU A 199 16.27 0.39 -8.86
C LEU A 199 16.43 -0.64 -7.74
N ARG A 200 16.29 -0.22 -6.47
CA ARG A 200 16.39 -1.13 -5.32
C ARG A 200 15.26 -2.15 -5.27
N TYR A 201 14.06 -1.74 -5.63
CA TYR A 201 12.90 -2.63 -5.72
C TYR A 201 13.16 -3.81 -6.66
N ASN A 202 13.72 -3.53 -7.83
CA ASN A 202 14.09 -4.55 -8.83
C ASN A 202 15.42 -5.28 -8.50
N GLY A 203 16.00 -5.09 -7.33
CA GLY A 203 17.27 -5.73 -6.96
C GLY A 203 18.49 -5.17 -7.68
N CYS A 204 18.40 -3.96 -8.26
CA CYS A 204 19.54 -3.26 -8.86
C CYS A 204 20.41 -2.61 -7.76
N VAL A 205 21.23 -3.41 -7.13
CA VAL A 205 22.19 -2.99 -6.10
C VAL A 205 23.60 -3.32 -6.58
N SER A 206 24.61 -2.61 -6.13
CA SER A 206 26.00 -2.85 -6.55
C SER A 206 26.38 -4.32 -6.39
N GLY A 207 26.91 -4.95 -7.44
CA GLY A 207 27.53 -6.27 -7.43
C GLY A 207 26.76 -7.35 -8.19
N ALA A 208 25.63 -7.86 -7.68
CA ALA A 208 24.85 -8.94 -8.28
C ALA A 208 23.52 -8.46 -8.84
N ASN A 209 23.58 -7.69 -9.90
CA ASN A 209 22.39 -7.06 -10.45
C ASN A 209 21.64 -7.97 -11.42
N THR A 210 20.32 -7.93 -11.38
CA THR A 210 19.47 -8.47 -12.44
C THR A 210 19.87 -7.90 -13.79
N PRO A 211 19.98 -8.69 -14.85
CA PRO A 211 20.33 -8.18 -16.18
C PRO A 211 19.41 -7.01 -16.60
N ASN A 212 20.00 -5.92 -17.10
CA ASN A 212 19.28 -4.70 -17.51
C ASN A 212 18.42 -4.02 -16.42
N CYS A 213 18.68 -4.27 -15.15
CA CYS A 213 17.94 -3.68 -14.03
C CYS A 213 17.89 -2.14 -14.08
N HIS A 214 18.91 -1.49 -14.63
CA HIS A 214 18.97 -0.04 -14.81
C HIS A 214 17.83 0.53 -15.68
N ARG A 215 17.19 -0.31 -16.53
CA ARG A 215 16.04 0.08 -17.37
C ARG A 215 14.70 0.00 -16.64
N TYR A 216 14.68 -0.64 -15.47
CA TYR A 216 13.46 -0.86 -14.72
C TYR A 216 12.71 0.44 -14.35
N PRO A 217 13.36 1.49 -13.79
CA PRO A 217 12.66 2.73 -13.47
C PRO A 217 11.95 3.34 -14.68
N ALA A 218 12.62 3.37 -15.84
CA ALA A 218 12.02 3.91 -17.06
C ALA A 218 10.79 3.12 -17.51
N LYS A 219 10.78 1.79 -17.33
CA LYS A 219 9.60 0.95 -17.64
C LYS A 219 8.44 1.30 -16.71
N VAL A 220 8.69 1.36 -15.39
CA VAL A 220 7.66 1.68 -14.39
C VAL A 220 7.10 3.09 -14.61
N ILE A 221 7.95 4.09 -14.80
CA ILE A 221 7.51 5.49 -15.01
C ILE A 221 6.68 5.61 -16.29
N ARG A 222 7.05 4.90 -17.35
CA ARG A 222 6.25 4.86 -18.60
C ARG A 222 4.89 4.23 -18.36
N ALA A 223 4.83 3.09 -17.67
CA ALA A 223 3.58 2.41 -17.31
C ALA A 223 2.72 3.31 -16.41
N ALA A 224 3.29 3.93 -15.40
CA ALA A 224 2.60 4.87 -14.52
C ALA A 224 2.05 6.08 -15.30
N GLY A 225 2.83 6.65 -16.21
CA GLY A 225 2.38 7.73 -17.08
C GLY A 225 1.21 7.34 -17.99
N GLN A 226 1.19 6.10 -18.51
CA GLN A 226 0.06 5.61 -19.27
C GLN A 226 -1.19 5.45 -18.40
N VAL A 227 -1.05 4.80 -17.24
CA VAL A 227 -2.15 4.66 -16.25
C VAL A 227 -2.76 6.03 -15.93
N ARG A 228 -1.92 7.01 -15.64
CA ARG A 228 -2.39 8.37 -15.33
C ARG A 228 -3.18 8.99 -16.48
N ARG A 229 -2.68 8.91 -17.71
CA ARG A 229 -3.42 9.42 -18.89
C ARG A 229 -4.77 8.74 -19.06
N ASP A 230 -4.81 7.43 -18.88
CA ASP A 230 -6.06 6.65 -19.03
C ASP A 230 -7.07 7.02 -17.94
N LEU A 231 -6.62 7.24 -16.69
CA LEU A 231 -7.47 7.69 -15.59
C LEU A 231 -8.05 9.10 -15.87
N LEU A 232 -7.22 10.02 -16.37
CA LEU A 232 -7.66 11.37 -16.73
C LEU A 232 -8.69 11.36 -17.87
N ALA A 233 -8.53 10.49 -18.85
CA ALA A 233 -9.48 10.34 -19.96
C ALA A 233 -10.87 9.89 -19.44
N PHE A 234 -10.95 9.00 -18.48
CA PHE A 234 -12.23 8.55 -17.92
C PHE A 234 -13.04 9.67 -17.24
N THR A 235 -12.39 10.72 -16.76
CA THR A 235 -13.09 11.85 -16.15
C THR A 235 -13.57 12.87 -17.15
N ALA A 236 -12.93 12.96 -18.30
CA ALA A 236 -13.39 13.82 -19.41
C ALA A 236 -14.69 13.31 -20.03
N ASP A 237 -14.87 11.98 -20.11
CA ASP A 237 -16.06 11.34 -20.71
C ASP A 237 -17.31 11.40 -19.81
N VAL A 238 -17.18 11.81 -18.54
CA VAL A 238 -18.29 11.86 -17.57
C VAL A 238 -18.87 13.27 -17.43
N ARG A 239 -18.30 14.26 -18.10
CA ARG A 239 -18.81 15.64 -18.15
C ARG A 239 -19.58 15.90 -19.44
#